data_df14b24e1fdd1f742a598a2d39eaabc9
#
_entry.id   df14b24e1fdd1f742a598a2d39eaabc9
#
_cell.length_a   1.000
_cell.length_b   1.000
_cell.length_c   1.000
_cell.angle_alpha   90.00
_cell.angle_beta   90.00
_cell.angle_gamma   90.00
#
_symmetry.space_group_name_H-M   'P 1'
#
loop_
_entity.id
_entity.type
_entity.pdbx_description
1 polymer ?
#
loop_
_entity_poly.entity_id
_entity_poly.type
_entity_poly.pdbx_seq_one_letter_code
_entity_poly.pdbx_strand_id
1 'polypeptide(L)'
;MAKTSKQIEGDIYRLLRDSTLFTKISGNVYRERMRPKDSVLEDAVVIFTTGLSTQIQTGVVTINIYVPANDPYEDGTLTEDGQRCEEVEALAQAWVDSLTAEVSCYQFELSQTIHTTWNPDINQSFVVVKLAYRYFGDDNAPLMTPQQAMIDATDTDTDRGYMPLLETEDGDEVIIQPVIEKK
;
A
#
# COMPACT_ATOMS: atom_id res chain seq x y z
N MET A 1 -0.84 12.43 11.76
CA MET A 1 -2.26 12.91 11.56
C MET A 1 -2.95 11.96 10.59
N ALA A 2 -4.22 11.58 10.83
CA ALA A 2 -4.95 10.71 9.89
C ALA A 2 -5.18 11.41 8.55
N LYS A 3 -5.12 10.66 7.45
CA LYS A 3 -5.36 11.15 6.09
C LYS A 3 -6.83 11.00 5.70
N THR A 4 -7.32 11.90 4.87
CA THR A 4 -8.65 11.79 4.27
C THR A 4 -8.64 10.77 3.13
N SER A 5 -9.81 10.28 2.71
CA SER A 5 -9.94 9.36 1.57
C SER A 5 -9.25 9.88 0.30
N LYS A 6 -9.40 11.18 0.02
CA LYS A 6 -8.79 11.80 -1.17
C LYS A 6 -7.27 11.98 -1.08
N GLN A 7 -6.73 12.10 0.12
CA GLN A 7 -5.28 12.10 0.34
C GLN A 7 -4.70 10.70 0.11
N ILE A 8 -5.34 9.66 0.68
CA ILE A 8 -4.92 8.25 0.48
C ILE A 8 -5.01 7.87 -0.99
N GLU A 9 -6.15 8.15 -1.65
CA GLU A 9 -6.31 7.95 -3.10
C GLU A 9 -5.20 8.63 -3.89
N GLY A 10 -4.84 9.88 -3.53
CA GLY A 10 -3.77 10.65 -4.18
C GLY A 10 -2.39 10.07 -3.94
N ASP A 11 -2.13 9.47 -2.77
CA ASP A 11 -0.85 8.82 -2.47
C ASP A 11 -0.68 7.56 -3.32
N ILE A 12 -1.71 6.68 -3.35
CA ILE A 12 -1.69 5.46 -4.16
C ILE A 12 -1.62 5.81 -5.66
N TYR A 13 -2.32 6.85 -6.10
CA TYR A 13 -2.21 7.36 -7.47
C TYR A 13 -0.76 7.71 -7.83
N ARG A 14 -0.01 8.40 -6.95
CA ARG A 14 1.40 8.74 -7.18
C ARG A 14 2.27 7.50 -7.23
N LEU A 15 2.12 6.59 -6.25
CA LEU A 15 2.86 5.32 -6.22
C LEU A 15 2.67 4.51 -7.49
N LEU A 16 1.43 4.43 -8.00
CA LEU A 16 1.12 3.71 -9.22
C LEU A 16 1.69 4.41 -10.46
N ARG A 17 1.51 5.73 -10.57
CA ARG A 17 2.00 6.52 -11.70
C ARG A 17 3.54 6.48 -11.83
N ASP A 18 4.23 6.44 -10.70
CA ASP A 18 5.69 6.44 -10.68
C ASP A 18 6.27 5.00 -10.70
N SER A 19 5.42 3.99 -10.91
CA SER A 19 5.79 2.57 -10.94
C SER A 19 6.21 2.05 -12.31
N THR A 20 6.87 0.89 -12.30
CA THR A 20 7.18 0.14 -13.52
C THR A 20 5.94 -0.41 -14.21
N LEU A 21 4.87 -0.70 -13.46
CA LEU A 21 3.58 -1.13 -14.03
C LEU A 21 3.04 -0.08 -15.00
N PHE A 22 3.05 1.21 -14.61
CA PHE A 22 2.58 2.29 -15.48
C PHE A 22 3.34 2.37 -16.81
N THR A 23 4.63 2.05 -16.83
CA THR A 23 5.42 2.05 -18.08
C THR A 23 5.09 0.90 -19.03
N LYS A 24 4.31 -0.09 -18.59
CA LYS A 24 3.96 -1.31 -19.33
C LYS A 24 2.52 -1.33 -19.83
N ILE A 25 1.70 -0.36 -19.44
CA ILE A 25 0.34 -0.17 -19.94
C ILE A 25 0.31 0.96 -20.97
N SER A 26 -0.65 0.91 -21.92
CA SER A 26 -0.72 1.87 -23.02
C SER A 26 -1.44 3.19 -22.66
N GLY A 27 -2.16 3.20 -21.52
CA GLY A 27 -2.98 4.33 -21.08
C GLY A 27 -2.35 5.15 -19.97
N ASN A 28 -3.20 5.72 -19.14
CA ASN A 28 -2.81 6.61 -18.05
C ASN A 28 -3.35 6.13 -16.70
N VAL A 29 -2.78 6.70 -15.62
CA VAL A 29 -3.34 6.53 -14.27
C VAL A 29 -4.30 7.67 -13.99
N TYR A 30 -5.48 7.33 -13.47
CA TYR A 30 -6.52 8.27 -13.09
C TYR A 30 -6.96 8.07 -11.65
N ARG A 31 -7.50 9.11 -11.08
CA ARG A 31 -8.27 9.03 -9.84
C ARG A 31 -9.73 8.71 -10.17
N GLU A 32 -10.48 8.28 -9.17
CA GLU A 32 -11.90 7.96 -9.31
C GLU A 32 -12.66 9.03 -10.10
N ARG A 33 -13.45 8.60 -11.10
CA ARG A 33 -14.27 9.44 -12.00
C ARG A 33 -13.52 10.39 -12.92
N MET A 34 -12.20 10.29 -13.03
CA MET A 34 -11.39 11.16 -13.91
C MET A 34 -10.99 10.49 -15.22
N ARG A 35 -11.23 9.18 -15.36
CA ARG A 35 -10.98 8.46 -16.62
C ARG A 35 -11.92 8.95 -17.72
N PRO A 36 -11.43 9.26 -18.94
CA PRO A 36 -12.29 9.54 -20.09
C PRO A 36 -13.22 8.35 -20.38
N LYS A 37 -14.50 8.63 -20.65
CA LYS A 37 -15.50 7.56 -20.88
C LYS A 37 -15.22 6.76 -22.14
N ASP A 38 -14.65 7.43 -23.15
CA ASP A 38 -14.41 6.86 -24.48
C ASP A 38 -12.99 6.30 -24.64
N SER A 39 -12.24 6.18 -23.54
CA SER A 39 -10.88 5.67 -23.60
C SER A 39 -10.89 4.21 -23.99
N VAL A 40 -10.09 3.88 -24.98
CA VAL A 40 -9.81 2.52 -25.46
C VAL A 40 -8.40 2.07 -25.09
N LEU A 41 -7.77 2.77 -24.16
CA LEU A 41 -6.42 2.49 -23.69
C LEU A 41 -6.46 1.70 -22.39
N GLU A 42 -5.33 1.08 -22.04
CA GLU A 42 -5.13 0.39 -20.77
C GLU A 42 -4.94 1.37 -19.63
N ASP A 43 -6.03 1.97 -19.19
CA ASP A 43 -6.01 2.95 -18.12
C ASP A 43 -6.11 2.29 -16.74
N ALA A 44 -5.41 2.84 -15.77
CA ALA A 44 -5.54 2.43 -14.38
C ALA A 44 -6.32 3.49 -13.58
N VAL A 45 -7.33 3.07 -12.84
CA VAL A 45 -8.16 3.95 -12.01
C VAL A 45 -8.04 3.57 -10.54
N VAL A 46 -7.62 4.53 -9.72
CA VAL A 46 -7.49 4.36 -8.27
C VAL A 46 -8.77 4.83 -7.59
N ILE A 47 -9.35 3.97 -6.76
CA ILE A 47 -10.65 4.18 -6.09
C ILE A 47 -10.47 3.92 -4.60
N PHE A 48 -10.76 4.91 -3.75
CA PHE A 48 -10.84 4.67 -2.31
C PHE A 48 -12.11 3.88 -1.98
N THR A 49 -11.96 2.67 -1.46
CA THR A 49 -13.09 1.77 -1.20
C THR A 49 -13.63 1.92 0.22
N THR A 50 -12.76 1.83 1.22
CA THR A 50 -13.14 1.93 2.64
C THR A 50 -11.94 2.27 3.50
N GLY A 51 -12.19 2.81 4.70
CA GLY A 51 -11.14 3.08 5.66
C GLY A 51 -11.67 3.31 7.07
N LEU A 52 -10.87 2.96 8.05
CA LEU A 52 -11.09 3.17 9.48
C LEU A 52 -9.98 4.07 10.00
N SER A 53 -10.39 5.15 10.69
CA SER A 53 -9.48 6.08 11.34
C SER A 53 -9.38 5.73 12.81
N THR A 54 -8.41 4.89 13.14
CA THR A 54 -8.04 4.53 14.50
C THR A 54 -6.62 5.04 14.79
N GLN A 55 -5.97 4.55 15.84
CA GLN A 55 -4.57 4.91 16.13
C GLN A 55 -3.64 4.61 14.93
N ILE A 56 -3.86 3.46 14.27
CA ILE A 56 -3.29 3.15 12.95
C ILE A 56 -4.44 3.20 11.96
N GLN A 57 -4.34 4.06 10.95
CA GLN A 57 -5.38 4.16 9.93
C GLN A 57 -5.27 2.98 8.96
N THR A 58 -6.37 2.26 8.77
CA THR A 58 -6.42 1.08 7.88
C THR A 58 -7.53 1.23 6.86
N GLY A 59 -7.46 0.49 5.79
CA GLY A 59 -8.53 0.47 4.79
C GLY A 59 -8.15 -0.30 3.53
N VAL A 60 -8.97 -0.13 2.50
CA VAL A 60 -8.79 -0.76 1.19
C VAL A 60 -8.93 0.28 0.10
N VAL A 61 -8.00 0.24 -0.84
CA VAL A 61 -8.05 0.97 -2.11
C VAL A 61 -8.18 -0.05 -3.23
N THR A 62 -9.10 0.16 -4.14
CA THR A 62 -9.27 -0.66 -5.34
C THR A 62 -8.62 0.04 -6.53
N ILE A 63 -7.86 -0.72 -7.30
CA ILE A 63 -7.29 -0.26 -8.56
C ILE A 63 -7.87 -1.13 -9.66
N ASN A 64 -8.52 -0.48 -10.64
CA ASN A 64 -9.03 -1.13 -11.83
C ASN A 64 -8.13 -0.76 -13.01
N ILE A 65 -7.47 -1.76 -13.61
CA ILE A 65 -6.64 -1.57 -14.81
C ILE A 65 -7.45 -2.09 -15.98
N TYR A 66 -7.86 -1.19 -16.85
CA TYR A 66 -8.69 -1.50 -18.01
C TYR A 66 -7.87 -2.15 -19.11
N VAL A 67 -8.40 -3.19 -19.71
CA VAL A 67 -7.81 -3.89 -20.86
C VAL A 67 -8.84 -3.88 -21.97
N PRO A 68 -8.56 -3.25 -23.12
CA PRO A 68 -9.46 -3.24 -24.26
C PRO A 68 -9.74 -4.66 -24.77
N ALA A 69 -10.95 -4.84 -25.33
CA ALA A 69 -11.28 -6.07 -26.04
C ALA A 69 -10.45 -6.18 -27.33
N ASN A 70 -10.27 -7.41 -27.77
CA ASN A 70 -9.72 -7.69 -29.10
C ASN A 70 -10.80 -8.27 -30.05
N ASP A 71 -10.52 -8.24 -31.34
CA ASP A 71 -11.32 -8.89 -32.37
C ASP A 71 -10.45 -9.96 -33.05
N PRO A 72 -10.36 -11.16 -32.46
CA PRO A 72 -9.45 -12.18 -32.94
C PRO A 72 -9.84 -12.80 -34.30
N TYR A 73 -11.08 -12.57 -34.74
CA TYR A 73 -11.61 -13.13 -35.97
C TYR A 73 -11.80 -12.07 -37.07
N GLU A 74 -11.55 -10.79 -36.77
CA GLU A 74 -11.74 -9.65 -37.66
C GLU A 74 -13.17 -9.57 -38.25
N ASP A 75 -14.15 -10.06 -37.50
CA ASP A 75 -15.56 -10.10 -37.88
C ASP A 75 -16.42 -9.04 -37.13
N GLY A 76 -15.80 -8.22 -36.29
CA GLY A 76 -16.41 -7.20 -35.46
C GLY A 76 -16.92 -7.74 -34.11
N THR A 77 -16.69 -9.03 -33.82
CA THR A 77 -17.04 -9.63 -32.53
C THR A 77 -15.95 -9.37 -31.51
N LEU A 78 -16.20 -8.44 -30.59
CA LEU A 78 -15.26 -8.10 -29.54
C LEU A 78 -15.31 -9.13 -28.40
N THR A 79 -14.14 -9.64 -28.02
CA THR A 79 -13.95 -10.61 -26.97
C THR A 79 -12.91 -10.15 -25.96
N GLU A 80 -12.91 -10.74 -24.78
CA GLU A 80 -11.87 -10.52 -23.79
C GLU A 80 -10.49 -10.91 -24.35
N ASP A 81 -9.51 -10.05 -24.19
CA ASP A 81 -8.10 -10.38 -24.41
C ASP A 81 -7.53 -11.08 -23.17
N GLY A 82 -7.80 -12.36 -23.04
CA GLY A 82 -7.39 -13.15 -21.87
C GLY A 82 -5.87 -13.21 -21.69
N GLN A 83 -5.10 -13.24 -22.80
CA GLN A 83 -3.63 -13.23 -22.72
C GLN A 83 -3.12 -11.91 -22.14
N ARG A 84 -3.67 -10.79 -22.63
CA ARG A 84 -3.28 -9.47 -22.13
C ARG A 84 -3.72 -9.26 -20.68
N CYS A 85 -4.90 -9.75 -20.31
CA CYS A 85 -5.36 -9.73 -18.93
C CYS A 85 -4.40 -10.47 -17.99
N GLU A 86 -3.95 -11.67 -18.36
CA GLU A 86 -2.96 -12.45 -17.59
C GLU A 86 -1.63 -11.69 -17.43
N GLU A 87 -1.14 -11.06 -18.50
CA GLU A 87 0.07 -10.23 -18.45
C GLU A 87 -0.10 -9.05 -17.48
N VAL A 88 -1.24 -8.37 -17.53
CA VAL A 88 -1.54 -7.21 -16.66
C VAL A 88 -1.71 -7.65 -15.20
N GLU A 89 -2.33 -8.81 -14.94
CA GLU A 89 -2.41 -9.39 -13.59
C GLU A 89 -1.00 -9.66 -13.02
N ALA A 90 -0.11 -10.26 -13.82
CA ALA A 90 1.27 -10.51 -13.41
C ALA A 90 2.05 -9.21 -13.14
N LEU A 91 1.87 -8.18 -13.97
CA LEU A 91 2.47 -6.86 -13.76
C LEU A 91 1.94 -6.20 -12.48
N ALA A 92 0.64 -6.32 -12.22
CA ALA A 92 0.01 -5.79 -11.01
C ALA A 92 0.50 -6.50 -9.76
N GLN A 93 0.66 -7.85 -9.81
CA GLN A 93 1.24 -8.62 -8.70
C GLN A 93 2.67 -8.17 -8.41
N ALA A 94 3.51 -8.05 -9.45
CA ALA A 94 4.89 -7.61 -9.30
C ALA A 94 4.99 -6.18 -8.71
N TRP A 95 4.07 -5.30 -9.09
CA TRP A 95 3.99 -3.97 -8.49
C TRP A 95 3.62 -4.02 -7.01
N VAL A 96 2.60 -4.80 -6.63
CA VAL A 96 2.22 -4.95 -5.21
C VAL A 96 3.38 -5.53 -4.40
N ASP A 97 4.08 -6.53 -4.94
CA ASP A 97 5.25 -7.11 -4.27
C ASP A 97 6.36 -6.08 -4.06
N SER A 98 6.53 -5.13 -4.99
CA SER A 98 7.50 -4.03 -4.83
C SER A 98 7.12 -3.07 -3.71
N LEU A 99 5.84 -2.80 -3.48
CA LEU A 99 5.37 -1.91 -2.41
C LEU A 99 5.69 -2.43 -1.02
N THR A 100 5.76 -3.74 -0.84
CA THR A 100 6.10 -4.36 0.46
C THR A 100 7.57 -4.23 0.82
N ALA A 101 8.44 -3.94 -0.15
CA ALA A 101 9.87 -3.77 0.03
C ALA A 101 10.28 -2.30 0.24
N GLU A 102 9.40 -1.35 -0.06
CA GLU A 102 9.70 0.07 0.07
C GLU A 102 9.50 0.55 1.50
N VAL A 103 10.46 1.36 1.95
CA VAL A 103 10.38 2.06 3.24
C VAL A 103 9.49 3.28 3.08
N SER A 104 8.26 3.21 3.54
CA SER A 104 7.27 4.30 3.49
C SER A 104 6.44 4.35 4.77
N CYS A 105 5.61 5.38 4.93
CA CYS A 105 4.65 5.47 6.04
C CYS A 105 3.42 4.56 5.86
N TYR A 106 3.39 3.77 4.79
CA TYR A 106 2.36 2.77 4.50
C TYR A 106 2.91 1.36 4.55
N GLN A 107 2.09 0.44 4.99
CA GLN A 107 2.24 -0.99 4.77
C GLN A 107 1.09 -1.45 3.88
N PHE A 108 1.42 -2.21 2.83
CA PHE A 108 0.45 -2.70 1.87
C PHE A 108 0.42 -4.22 1.82
N GLU A 109 -0.77 -4.76 1.59
CA GLU A 109 -1.00 -6.19 1.34
C GLU A 109 -2.20 -6.37 0.40
N LEU A 110 -2.24 -7.47 -0.34
CA LEU A 110 -3.43 -7.80 -1.12
C LEU A 110 -4.58 -8.18 -0.19
N SER A 111 -5.74 -7.53 -0.36
CA SER A 111 -6.96 -7.87 0.36
C SER A 111 -7.67 -9.09 -0.23
N GLN A 112 -7.43 -9.36 -1.51
CA GLN A 112 -7.92 -10.55 -2.23
C GLN A 112 -7.02 -10.85 -3.42
N THR A 113 -7.15 -12.04 -3.99
CA THR A 113 -6.47 -12.42 -5.25
C THR A 113 -6.83 -11.42 -6.35
N ILE A 114 -5.83 -10.99 -7.12
CA ILE A 114 -6.03 -10.18 -8.33
C ILE A 114 -6.86 -11.02 -9.30
N HIS A 115 -7.84 -10.42 -9.94
CA HIS A 115 -8.72 -11.10 -10.88
C HIS A 115 -9.23 -10.15 -11.94
N THR A 116 -9.62 -10.70 -13.07
CA THR A 116 -10.21 -9.98 -14.20
C THR A 116 -11.73 -10.05 -14.17
N THR A 117 -12.37 -8.97 -14.57
CA THR A 117 -13.82 -8.86 -14.75
C THR A 117 -14.14 -8.24 -16.10
N TRP A 118 -14.98 -8.90 -16.88
CA TRP A 118 -15.46 -8.38 -18.17
C TRP A 118 -16.59 -7.37 -17.96
N ASN A 119 -16.55 -6.26 -18.69
CA ASN A 119 -17.62 -5.27 -18.74
C ASN A 119 -18.15 -5.12 -20.19
N PRO A 120 -19.30 -5.73 -20.47
CA PRO A 120 -19.89 -5.70 -21.82
C PRO A 120 -20.36 -4.30 -22.26
N ASP A 121 -20.67 -3.40 -21.32
CA ASP A 121 -21.20 -2.08 -21.64
C ASP A 121 -20.17 -1.20 -22.33
N ILE A 122 -18.90 -1.43 -22.09
CA ILE A 122 -17.79 -0.68 -22.67
C ILE A 122 -16.84 -1.55 -23.50
N ASN A 123 -17.16 -2.84 -23.66
CA ASN A 123 -16.31 -3.85 -24.32
C ASN A 123 -14.85 -3.81 -23.85
N GLN A 124 -14.68 -3.84 -22.52
CA GLN A 124 -13.37 -3.88 -21.90
C GLN A 124 -13.39 -4.82 -20.69
N SER A 125 -12.29 -5.49 -20.46
CA SER A 125 -12.02 -6.12 -19.17
C SER A 125 -11.35 -5.12 -18.23
N PHE A 126 -11.41 -5.38 -16.95
CA PHE A 126 -10.54 -4.70 -15.99
C PHE A 126 -9.99 -5.68 -14.97
N VAL A 127 -8.70 -5.59 -14.77
CA VAL A 127 -7.97 -6.29 -13.73
C VAL A 127 -8.19 -5.55 -12.43
N VAL A 128 -8.73 -6.23 -11.43
CA VAL A 128 -9.09 -5.69 -10.12
C VAL A 128 -8.01 -6.01 -9.11
N VAL A 129 -7.38 -4.99 -8.56
CA VAL A 129 -6.40 -5.08 -7.48
C VAL A 129 -6.99 -4.42 -6.25
N LYS A 130 -7.27 -5.20 -5.19
CA LYS A 130 -7.69 -4.65 -3.90
C LYS A 130 -6.51 -4.65 -2.94
N LEU A 131 -6.02 -3.46 -2.68
CA LEU A 131 -4.86 -3.19 -1.85
C LEU A 131 -5.32 -2.75 -0.47
N ALA A 132 -5.12 -3.61 0.53
CA ALA A 132 -5.27 -3.22 1.92
C ALA A 132 -4.07 -2.38 2.34
N TYR A 133 -4.30 -1.34 3.12
CA TYR A 133 -3.25 -0.46 3.62
C TYR A 133 -3.32 -0.27 5.13
N ARG A 134 -2.16 -0.04 5.73
CA ARG A 134 -1.99 0.50 7.08
C ARG A 134 -1.15 1.76 6.97
N TYR A 135 -1.66 2.87 7.52
CA TYR A 135 -0.96 4.16 7.54
C TYR A 135 -0.59 4.53 8.97
N PHE A 136 0.68 4.79 9.22
CA PHE A 136 1.24 4.99 10.57
C PHE A 136 1.35 6.45 10.98
N GLY A 137 0.97 7.39 10.12
CA GLY A 137 0.75 8.79 10.51
C GLY A 137 1.91 9.75 10.33
N ASP A 138 3.10 9.29 9.93
CA ASP A 138 4.24 10.16 9.64
C ASP A 138 4.77 9.89 8.22
N ASP A 139 4.63 10.89 7.34
CA ASP A 139 5.09 10.78 5.95
C ASP A 139 6.62 10.81 5.81
N ASN A 140 7.33 11.17 6.88
CA ASN A 140 8.79 11.23 6.92
C ASN A 140 9.41 10.12 7.76
N ALA A 141 8.62 9.34 8.50
CA ALA A 141 9.14 8.21 9.24
C ALA A 141 9.41 7.05 8.28
N PRO A 142 10.61 6.45 8.33
CA PRO A 142 10.84 5.20 7.65
C PRO A 142 9.84 4.16 8.17
N LEU A 143 9.25 3.34 7.29
CA LEU A 143 8.47 2.19 7.74
C LEU A 143 9.40 1.27 8.51
N MET A 144 9.23 1.26 9.81
CA MET A 144 9.83 0.21 10.63
C MET A 144 9.09 -1.09 10.34
N THR A 145 9.82 -2.11 9.90
CA THR A 145 9.27 -3.47 9.92
C THR A 145 8.84 -3.78 11.35
N PRO A 146 7.85 -4.65 11.60
CA PRO A 146 7.46 -5.06 12.95
C PRO A 146 8.66 -5.51 13.81
N GLN A 147 9.68 -6.11 13.18
CA GLN A 147 10.95 -6.48 13.83
C GLN A 147 11.79 -5.27 14.21
N GLN A 148 11.87 -4.26 13.35
CA GLN A 148 12.60 -3.02 13.61
C GLN A 148 11.94 -2.21 14.74
N ALA A 149 10.60 -2.13 14.74
CA ALA A 149 9.85 -1.47 15.80
C ALA A 149 10.02 -2.18 17.16
N MET A 150 10.17 -3.51 17.17
CA MET A 150 10.50 -4.26 18.40
C MET A 150 11.95 -4.01 18.86
N ILE A 151 12.90 -3.89 17.94
CA ILE A 151 14.30 -3.61 18.26
C ILE A 151 14.44 -2.20 18.85
N ASP A 152 13.83 -1.21 18.23
CA ASP A 152 13.87 0.18 18.70
C ASP A 152 13.12 0.36 20.02
N ALA A 153 11.99 -0.35 20.23
CA ALA A 153 11.29 -0.36 21.51
C ALA A 153 12.13 -1.00 22.63
N THR A 154 12.96 -1.99 22.30
CA THR A 154 13.86 -2.64 23.26
C THR A 154 15.08 -1.77 23.55
N ASP A 155 15.61 -1.04 22.56
CA ASP A 155 16.74 -0.14 22.75
C ASP A 155 16.36 1.14 23.51
N THR A 156 15.14 1.66 23.37
CA THR A 156 14.67 2.80 24.15
C THR A 156 14.40 2.45 25.62
N ASP A 157 14.11 1.19 25.92
CA ASP A 157 13.90 0.75 27.30
C ASP A 157 15.24 0.50 28.04
N THR A 158 16.33 0.25 27.30
CA THR A 158 17.67 0.09 27.87
C THR A 158 18.36 1.43 28.18
N ASP A 159 17.93 2.52 27.56
CA ASP A 159 18.52 3.86 27.77
C ASP A 159 17.77 4.68 28.84
N ARG A 160 16.60 4.23 29.26
CA ARG A 160 15.95 4.69 30.50
C ARG A 160 16.51 3.87 31.63
N GLY A 161 17.68 4.26 32.11
CA GLY A 161 18.27 3.64 33.26
C GLY A 161 17.24 3.47 34.38
N TYR A 162 16.82 2.25 34.60
CA TYR A 162 16.06 1.89 35.78
C TYR A 162 16.98 2.17 36.96
N MET A 163 16.70 3.21 37.71
CA MET A 163 17.35 3.44 38.99
C MET A 163 16.61 2.60 40.04
N PRO A 164 17.12 1.45 40.46
CA PRO A 164 16.55 0.78 41.61
C PRO A 164 16.83 1.65 42.86
N LEU A 165 15.78 2.10 43.52
CA LEU A 165 15.88 2.63 44.87
C LEU A 165 16.21 1.46 45.80
N LEU A 166 17.37 1.52 46.38
CA LEU A 166 17.70 0.64 47.52
C LEU A 166 17.42 1.40 48.83
N GLU A 167 16.49 0.88 49.61
CA GLU A 167 16.31 1.35 50.97
C GLU A 167 17.43 0.76 51.84
N THR A 168 18.09 1.63 52.57
CA THR A 168 19.03 1.17 53.62
C THR A 168 18.26 0.80 54.89
N GLU A 169 18.80 -0.06 55.71
CA GLU A 169 18.18 -0.48 57.02
C GLU A 169 17.86 0.71 57.92
N ASP A 170 18.41 1.87 57.66
CA ASP A 170 18.17 3.11 58.46
C ASP A 170 17.11 4.02 57.82
N GLY A 171 16.44 3.60 56.75
CA GLY A 171 15.36 4.35 56.12
C GLY A 171 15.81 5.55 55.25
N ASP A 172 17.10 5.68 54.96
CA ASP A 172 17.61 6.69 54.08
C ASP A 172 17.61 6.19 52.62
N GLU A 173 17.02 6.97 51.69
CA GLU A 173 17.02 6.66 50.28
C GLU A 173 18.44 6.89 49.70
N VAL A 174 19.07 5.85 49.20
CA VAL A 174 20.33 5.95 48.46
C VAL A 174 20.07 5.79 46.97
N ILE A 175 20.32 6.85 46.23
CA ILE A 175 20.27 6.82 44.78
C ILE A 175 21.55 6.15 44.27
N ILE A 176 21.44 4.94 43.74
CA ILE A 176 22.56 4.24 43.10
C ILE A 176 22.56 4.65 41.61
N GLN A 177 23.63 5.25 41.17
CA GLN A 177 23.84 5.50 39.73
C GLN A 177 23.97 4.16 39.00
N PRO A 178 23.33 3.99 37.83
CA PRO A 178 23.46 2.78 37.07
C PRO A 178 24.92 2.56 36.65
N VAL A 179 25.44 1.38 36.92
CA VAL A 179 26.74 0.94 36.40
C VAL A 179 26.54 0.68 34.90
N ILE A 180 27.06 1.55 34.07
CA ILE A 180 27.12 1.32 32.66
C ILE A 180 28.23 0.31 32.40
N GLU A 181 27.87 -0.97 32.24
CA GLU A 181 28.81 -1.93 31.65
C GLU A 181 28.96 -1.62 30.17
N LYS A 182 30.13 -1.07 29.81
CA LYS A 182 30.53 -0.99 28.40
C LYS A 182 30.88 -2.41 27.94
N LYS A 183 30.07 -2.92 26.99
CA LYS A 183 30.49 -4.03 26.13
C LYS A 183 31.41 -3.53 25.04
#